data_299bf26b4a4c2bbca2637e5a27b82a32
#
_entry.id   299bf26b4a4c2bbca2637e5a27b82a32
#
_cell.length_a   1.000
_cell.length_b   1.000
_cell.length_c   1.000
_cell.angle_alpha   90.00
_cell.angle_beta   90.00
_cell.angle_gamma   90.00
#
_symmetry.space_group_name_H-M   'P 1'
#
loop_
_entity.id
_entity.type
_entity.pdbx_description
1 polymer ?
#
loop_
_entity_poly.entity_id
_entity_poly.type
_entity_poly.pdbx_seq_one_letter_code
_entity_poly.pdbx_strand_id
1 'polypeptide(L)'
;MAKTIAAIATPHGVGGIGVVRLSGDRAVEIAQAVFRAADGSRLSDLPGYTARFGSVAQGDKAFDQAVALVFRAPRSYTGEDVVELSVHGGLVTVERTLQAVLAAGAAPAGPGEFTKRAFLHGKMDLTEAESVADLISASGQAAADSAYTALSGGLRQKIEGALDILMEVSAGMAAWVDYPDEEIPELDSNTLLESLQQAQDLLSHLLAGYDNGQLMTAGVDTVIVGRPNVGKSALMNDLTGQETSIVTAVQGTTRDVVERTVRLGDLTLRLADTAGLRQTDDVVEQIGVERAQARLQQARLVLAVFDGSTPLTPADEELMTLCKGKTAVAVVNKNDLPPAAVQEKIRAAFDRVVAYSAKNHTGRDDLAVAVADALGVQNFDAADPLLANERQRQCCQTAADCVAEAVAALEGGMTYDAVNVSIDAAADALLSLTGARATQAVVDRIFEKFCVGK
;
A
#
# COMPACT_ATOMS: atom_id res chain seq x y z
N MET A 1 24.32 23.00 -5.28
CA MET A 1 23.03 23.00 -6.01
C MET A 1 22.67 21.56 -6.31
N ALA A 2 21.45 21.14 -6.01
CA ALA A 2 20.95 19.81 -6.38
C ALA A 2 20.92 19.70 -7.92
N LYS A 3 21.28 18.53 -8.45
CA LYS A 3 21.23 18.31 -9.91
C LYS A 3 19.79 18.32 -10.38
N THR A 4 19.50 18.97 -11.50
CA THR A 4 18.20 18.78 -12.19
C THR A 4 18.08 17.34 -12.67
N ILE A 5 17.01 16.67 -12.30
CA ILE A 5 16.75 15.26 -12.63
C ILE A 5 15.69 15.12 -13.71
N ALA A 6 15.74 14.02 -14.42
CA ALA A 6 14.70 13.65 -15.40
C ALA A 6 14.42 12.15 -15.39
N ALA A 7 13.15 11.78 -15.61
CA ALA A 7 12.72 10.40 -15.81
C ALA A 7 11.46 10.31 -16.67
N ILE A 8 11.18 9.10 -17.18
CA ILE A 8 9.87 8.73 -17.75
C ILE A 8 8.90 8.57 -16.59
N ALA A 9 7.80 9.33 -16.61
CA ALA A 9 6.78 9.35 -15.55
C ALA A 9 5.54 8.50 -15.86
N THR A 10 5.47 7.90 -17.05
CA THR A 10 4.41 6.98 -17.47
C THR A 10 4.90 5.53 -17.46
N PRO A 11 4.01 4.53 -17.35
CA PRO A 11 4.41 3.12 -17.40
C PRO A 11 5.20 2.79 -18.67
N HIS A 12 6.17 1.88 -18.56
CA HIS A 12 6.89 1.33 -19.70
C HIS A 12 5.96 0.45 -20.54
N GLY A 13 5.53 0.95 -21.70
CA GLY A 13 4.63 0.26 -22.60
C GLY A 13 4.22 1.13 -23.79
N VAL A 14 3.55 0.58 -24.76
CA VAL A 14 2.99 1.32 -25.89
C VAL A 14 1.65 1.91 -25.45
N GLY A 15 1.53 3.23 -25.52
CA GLY A 15 0.32 3.98 -25.15
C GLY A 15 0.07 5.17 -26.07
N GLY A 16 -1.00 5.92 -25.84
CA GLY A 16 -1.28 7.14 -26.61
C GLY A 16 -0.32 8.28 -26.26
N ILE A 17 0.10 8.39 -25.00
CA ILE A 17 0.95 9.47 -24.49
C ILE A 17 2.03 8.88 -23.59
N GLY A 18 3.25 9.43 -23.70
CA GLY A 18 4.34 9.22 -22.77
C GLY A 18 4.80 10.56 -22.19
N VAL A 19 5.16 10.59 -20.91
CA VAL A 19 5.56 11.80 -20.20
C VAL A 19 7.00 11.65 -19.70
N VAL A 20 7.84 12.62 -20.06
CA VAL A 20 9.18 12.81 -19.47
C VAL A 20 9.12 14.01 -18.54
N ARG A 21 9.40 13.78 -17.24
CA ARG A 21 9.39 14.81 -16.19
C ARG A 21 10.80 15.26 -15.85
N LEU A 22 10.99 16.56 -15.69
CA LEU A 22 12.21 17.18 -15.19
C LEU A 22 11.90 17.93 -13.89
N SER A 23 12.81 17.94 -12.93
CA SER A 23 12.70 18.73 -11.68
C SER A 23 14.06 19.28 -11.28
N GLY A 24 14.10 20.54 -10.85
CA GLY A 24 15.30 21.23 -10.36
C GLY A 24 15.47 22.62 -10.95
N ASP A 25 16.47 23.34 -10.47
CA ASP A 25 16.72 24.75 -10.80
C ASP A 25 16.90 25.02 -12.30
N ARG A 26 17.36 24.04 -13.07
CA ARG A 26 17.58 24.13 -14.52
C ARG A 26 16.53 23.40 -15.35
N ALA A 27 15.43 22.94 -14.74
CA ALA A 27 14.42 22.13 -15.44
C ALA A 27 13.86 22.84 -16.68
N VAL A 28 13.56 24.13 -16.56
CA VAL A 28 13.00 24.94 -17.66
C VAL A 28 14.05 25.24 -18.73
N GLU A 29 15.29 25.52 -18.35
CA GLU A 29 16.42 25.76 -19.28
C GLU A 29 16.67 24.49 -20.12
N ILE A 30 16.77 23.35 -19.48
CA ILE A 30 17.03 22.05 -20.14
C ILE A 30 15.86 21.66 -21.04
N ALA A 31 14.62 21.81 -20.58
CA ALA A 31 13.44 21.56 -21.40
C ALA A 31 13.38 22.49 -22.62
N GLN A 32 13.71 23.78 -22.47
CA GLN A 32 13.79 24.76 -23.57
C GLN A 32 14.82 24.35 -24.63
N ALA A 33 15.92 23.71 -24.24
CA ALA A 33 16.95 23.28 -25.20
C ALA A 33 16.47 22.18 -26.14
N VAL A 34 15.48 21.37 -25.72
CA VAL A 34 14.95 20.23 -26.48
C VAL A 34 13.55 20.46 -27.02
N PHE A 35 12.83 21.49 -26.56
CA PHE A 35 11.45 21.78 -26.96
C PHE A 35 11.37 23.13 -27.71
N ARG A 36 10.61 23.12 -28.80
CA ARG A 36 10.31 24.30 -29.61
C ARG A 36 8.81 24.52 -29.65
N ALA A 37 8.33 25.60 -29.03
CA ALA A 37 6.91 25.96 -29.07
C ALA A 37 6.49 26.38 -30.49
N ALA A 38 5.30 25.93 -30.90
CA ALA A 38 4.78 26.22 -32.24
C ALA A 38 4.48 27.73 -32.47
N ASP A 39 4.17 28.46 -31.38
CA ASP A 39 3.93 29.91 -31.37
C ASP A 39 5.21 30.74 -31.22
N GLY A 40 6.37 30.10 -31.15
CA GLY A 40 7.66 30.75 -30.95
C GLY A 40 7.93 31.26 -29.51
N SER A 41 7.00 30.99 -28.55
CA SER A 41 7.21 31.40 -27.16
C SER A 41 8.33 30.60 -26.49
N ARG A 42 8.97 31.21 -25.49
CA ARG A 42 10.00 30.52 -24.71
C ARG A 42 9.40 29.97 -23.42
N LEU A 43 9.77 28.73 -23.03
CA LEU A 43 9.32 28.14 -21.76
C LEU A 43 9.79 28.94 -20.54
N SER A 44 10.97 29.65 -20.67
CA SER A 44 11.48 30.52 -19.62
C SER A 44 10.54 31.66 -19.25
N ASP A 45 9.76 32.14 -20.21
CA ASP A 45 8.89 33.31 -20.07
C ASP A 45 7.47 32.94 -19.59
N LEU A 46 7.19 31.63 -19.49
CA LEU A 46 5.87 31.16 -19.09
C LEU A 46 5.70 31.17 -17.56
N PRO A 47 4.54 31.62 -17.09
CA PRO A 47 4.17 31.43 -15.70
C PRO A 47 3.95 29.94 -15.39
N GLY A 48 3.92 29.57 -14.09
CA GLY A 48 3.56 28.22 -13.68
C GLY A 48 2.15 27.83 -14.10
N TYR A 49 1.92 26.52 -14.23
CA TYR A 49 0.66 25.90 -14.68
C TYR A 49 0.28 26.28 -16.11
N THR A 50 1.28 26.48 -16.97
CA THR A 50 1.06 26.85 -18.37
C THR A 50 1.59 25.78 -19.31
N ALA A 51 0.77 25.42 -20.29
CA ALA A 51 1.12 24.47 -21.33
C ALA A 51 1.41 25.16 -22.67
N ARG A 52 2.29 24.55 -23.49
CA ARG A 52 2.56 24.95 -24.88
C ARG A 52 2.64 23.72 -25.76
N PHE A 53 1.97 23.83 -26.91
CA PHE A 53 2.15 22.86 -28.00
C PHE A 53 3.39 23.21 -28.80
N GLY A 54 4.10 22.17 -29.25
CA GLY A 54 5.31 22.35 -30.04
C GLY A 54 5.91 21.04 -30.51
N SER A 55 7.21 21.00 -30.66
CA SER A 55 7.96 19.81 -31.05
C SER A 55 9.16 19.57 -30.15
N VAL A 56 9.49 18.28 -29.94
CA VAL A 56 10.75 17.86 -29.33
C VAL A 56 11.79 17.64 -30.42
N ALA A 57 13.00 18.12 -30.18
CA ALA A 57 14.09 18.05 -31.14
C ALA A 57 15.39 17.63 -30.47
N GLN A 58 16.28 17.04 -31.25
CA GLN A 58 17.67 16.79 -30.88
C GLN A 58 18.57 17.53 -31.87
N GLY A 59 19.24 18.55 -31.38
CA GLY A 59 19.86 19.55 -32.27
C GLY A 59 18.80 20.26 -33.15
N ASP A 60 19.02 20.30 -34.45
CA ASP A 60 18.07 20.93 -35.39
C ASP A 60 16.96 19.99 -35.89
N LYS A 61 17.02 18.72 -35.58
CA LYS A 61 16.07 17.73 -36.07
C LYS A 61 14.96 17.46 -35.07
N ALA A 62 13.75 17.96 -35.37
CA ALA A 62 12.54 17.57 -34.66
C ALA A 62 12.23 16.10 -34.94
N PHE A 63 11.72 15.38 -33.93
CA PHE A 63 11.39 13.96 -34.04
C PHE A 63 10.01 13.60 -33.52
N ASP A 64 9.35 14.51 -32.76
CA ASP A 64 7.97 14.31 -32.33
C ASP A 64 7.28 15.65 -32.05
N GLN A 65 5.95 15.63 -32.05
CA GLN A 65 5.12 16.71 -31.52
C GLN A 65 4.89 16.48 -30.02
N ALA A 66 4.83 17.55 -29.23
CA ALA A 66 4.71 17.45 -27.80
C ALA A 66 3.94 18.62 -27.20
N VAL A 67 3.45 18.39 -25.99
CA VAL A 67 2.98 19.45 -25.09
C VAL A 67 3.96 19.57 -23.94
N ALA A 68 4.52 20.78 -23.73
CA ALA A 68 5.31 21.09 -22.55
C ALA A 68 4.42 21.78 -21.51
N LEU A 69 4.40 21.25 -20.28
CA LEU A 69 3.71 21.84 -19.12
C LEU A 69 4.76 22.32 -18.12
N VAL A 70 4.70 23.58 -17.72
CA VAL A 70 5.66 24.23 -16.82
C VAL A 70 5.02 24.47 -15.45
N PHE A 71 5.72 24.08 -14.39
CA PHE A 71 5.39 24.41 -13.00
C PHE A 71 6.55 25.20 -12.40
N ARG A 72 6.24 26.25 -11.66
CA ARG A 72 7.25 27.09 -11.02
C ARG A 72 7.29 26.86 -9.52
N ALA A 73 8.48 26.81 -8.97
CA ALA A 73 8.72 26.78 -7.54
C ALA A 73 8.01 27.95 -6.82
N PRO A 74 7.46 27.74 -5.61
CA PRO A 74 7.31 26.47 -4.89
C PRO A 74 6.02 25.71 -5.28
N ARG A 75 5.26 26.17 -6.28
CA ARG A 75 3.97 25.59 -6.70
C ARG A 75 4.19 24.49 -7.74
N SER A 76 4.76 23.37 -7.29
CA SER A 76 4.98 22.17 -8.08
C SER A 76 4.93 20.94 -7.17
N TYR A 77 5.00 19.75 -7.74
CA TYR A 77 5.03 18.51 -6.98
C TYR A 77 6.23 18.40 -6.04
N THR A 78 7.42 18.72 -6.55
CA THR A 78 8.68 18.65 -5.78
C THR A 78 9.01 19.91 -4.98
N GLY A 79 8.27 21.02 -5.19
CA GLY A 79 8.64 22.33 -4.67
C GLY A 79 9.71 23.05 -5.50
N GLU A 80 10.31 22.39 -6.51
CA GLU A 80 11.27 22.96 -7.47
C GLU A 80 10.56 23.40 -8.75
N ASP A 81 11.29 24.02 -9.71
CA ASP A 81 10.79 24.14 -11.08
C ASP A 81 10.65 22.76 -11.70
N VAL A 82 9.48 22.48 -12.28
CA VAL A 82 9.17 21.19 -12.93
C VAL A 82 8.68 21.46 -14.35
N VAL A 83 9.14 20.62 -15.28
CA VAL A 83 8.61 20.59 -16.65
C VAL A 83 8.22 19.16 -17.01
N GLU A 84 7.04 19.00 -17.57
CA GLU A 84 6.58 17.74 -18.15
C GLU A 84 6.48 17.89 -19.66
N LEU A 85 7.15 16.99 -20.38
CA LEU A 85 7.08 16.86 -21.83
C LEU A 85 6.22 15.67 -22.18
N SER A 86 4.98 15.92 -22.60
CA SER A 86 4.04 14.90 -23.09
C SER A 86 4.26 14.69 -24.57
N VAL A 87 4.72 13.50 -24.94
CA VAL A 87 5.04 13.05 -26.31
C VAL A 87 4.16 11.88 -26.70
N HIS A 88 4.21 11.41 -27.96
CA HIS A 88 3.53 10.17 -28.31
C HIS A 88 4.14 8.98 -27.55
N GLY A 89 3.26 8.11 -27.02
CA GLY A 89 3.61 7.02 -26.09
C GLY A 89 4.27 5.80 -26.73
N GLY A 90 5.00 5.96 -27.84
CA GLY A 90 5.84 4.93 -28.38
C GLY A 90 7.16 4.81 -27.60
N LEU A 91 7.60 3.58 -27.26
CA LEU A 91 8.80 3.34 -26.46
C LEU A 91 10.01 4.13 -26.98
N VAL A 92 10.28 4.07 -28.28
CA VAL A 92 11.42 4.76 -28.91
C VAL A 92 11.32 6.28 -28.75
N THR A 93 10.12 6.85 -28.90
CA THR A 93 9.89 8.30 -28.83
C THR A 93 10.13 8.79 -27.40
N VAL A 94 9.58 8.10 -26.41
CA VAL A 94 9.72 8.45 -24.99
C VAL A 94 11.17 8.34 -24.54
N GLU A 95 11.85 7.22 -24.88
CA GLU A 95 13.27 7.04 -24.57
C GLU A 95 14.15 8.10 -25.25
N ARG A 96 13.87 8.40 -26.49
CA ARG A 96 14.61 9.45 -27.24
C ARG A 96 14.43 10.83 -26.60
N THR A 97 13.22 11.13 -26.10
CA THR A 97 12.95 12.36 -25.38
C THR A 97 13.75 12.43 -24.08
N LEU A 98 13.77 11.34 -23.30
CA LEU A 98 14.60 11.25 -22.09
C LEU A 98 16.08 11.43 -22.43
N GLN A 99 16.61 10.75 -23.45
CA GLN A 99 18.01 10.91 -23.88
C GLN A 99 18.34 12.34 -24.31
N ALA A 100 17.40 13.03 -24.96
CA ALA A 100 17.61 14.42 -25.37
C ALA A 100 17.75 15.35 -24.16
N VAL A 101 16.90 15.22 -23.13
CA VAL A 101 16.99 16.04 -21.91
C VAL A 101 18.21 15.70 -21.06
N LEU A 102 18.63 14.42 -21.02
CA LEU A 102 19.88 14.02 -20.36
C LEU A 102 21.10 14.62 -21.06
N ALA A 103 21.14 14.57 -22.40
CA ALA A 103 22.20 15.22 -23.18
C ALA A 103 22.22 16.74 -23.02
N ALA A 104 21.08 17.38 -22.76
CA ALA A 104 20.98 18.81 -22.46
C ALA A 104 21.39 19.17 -21.01
N GLY A 105 21.75 18.19 -20.17
CA GLY A 105 22.35 18.41 -18.87
C GLY A 105 21.52 18.00 -17.65
N ALA A 106 20.40 17.29 -17.84
CA ALA A 106 19.70 16.63 -16.74
C ALA A 106 20.48 15.37 -16.30
N ALA A 107 20.34 15.01 -15.02
CA ALA A 107 20.76 13.70 -14.50
C ALA A 107 19.57 12.74 -14.51
N PRO A 108 19.80 11.42 -14.68
CA PRO A 108 18.72 10.46 -14.50
C PRO A 108 18.24 10.47 -13.04
N ALA A 109 16.93 10.45 -12.84
CA ALA A 109 16.34 10.32 -11.52
C ALA A 109 16.49 8.92 -10.97
N GLY A 110 16.74 8.80 -9.67
CA GLY A 110 16.68 7.55 -8.92
C GLY A 110 15.24 7.14 -8.60
N PRO A 111 15.05 5.93 -8.01
CA PRO A 111 13.75 5.49 -7.52
C PRO A 111 13.19 6.50 -6.50
N GLY A 112 11.91 6.86 -6.64
CA GLY A 112 11.22 7.76 -5.73
C GLY A 112 11.80 9.18 -5.60
N GLU A 113 12.73 9.60 -6.45
CA GLU A 113 13.49 10.83 -6.22
C GLU A 113 12.62 12.09 -6.28
N PHE A 114 11.59 12.13 -7.11
CA PHE A 114 10.67 13.27 -7.14
C PHE A 114 9.86 13.39 -5.84
N THR A 115 9.32 12.27 -5.34
CA THR A 115 8.57 12.24 -4.07
C THR A 115 9.49 12.52 -2.88
N LYS A 116 10.72 12.01 -2.91
CA LYS A 116 11.74 12.33 -1.90
C LYS A 116 12.04 13.82 -1.84
N ARG A 117 12.17 14.49 -3.00
CA ARG A 117 12.35 15.96 -3.05
C ARG A 117 11.13 16.70 -2.52
N ALA A 118 9.92 16.23 -2.85
CA ALA A 118 8.69 16.78 -2.28
C ALA A 118 8.69 16.70 -0.76
N PHE A 119 9.06 15.56 -0.18
CA PHE A 119 9.23 15.39 1.27
C PHE A 119 10.30 16.34 1.84
N LEU A 120 11.50 16.38 1.26
CA LEU A 120 12.59 17.24 1.72
C LEU A 120 12.26 18.73 1.66
N HIS A 121 11.39 19.15 0.74
CA HIS A 121 10.90 20.52 0.62
C HIS A 121 9.61 20.78 1.43
N GLY A 122 9.19 19.86 2.30
CA GLY A 122 8.03 20.02 3.18
C GLY A 122 6.68 20.07 2.45
N LYS A 123 6.60 19.52 1.23
CA LYS A 123 5.34 19.45 0.47
C LYS A 123 4.41 18.34 1.00
N MET A 124 4.99 17.36 1.64
CA MET A 124 4.32 16.23 2.27
C MET A 124 5.20 15.68 3.40
N ASP A 125 4.61 14.98 4.34
CA ASP A 125 5.33 14.22 5.35
C ASP A 125 5.72 12.82 4.84
N LEU A 126 6.36 11.99 5.70
CA LEU A 126 6.84 10.69 5.29
C LEU A 126 5.69 9.68 5.11
N THR A 127 4.59 9.82 5.89
CA THR A 127 3.41 8.96 5.76
C THR A 127 2.65 9.25 4.47
N GLU A 128 2.50 10.52 4.11
CA GLU A 128 1.93 10.97 2.85
C GLU A 128 2.79 10.51 1.66
N ALA A 129 4.12 10.59 1.80
CA ALA A 129 5.04 10.11 0.77
C ALA A 129 4.92 8.60 0.54
N GLU A 130 4.89 7.78 1.59
CA GLU A 130 4.67 6.33 1.48
C GLU A 130 3.33 6.02 0.81
N SER A 131 2.27 6.77 1.12
CA SER A 131 0.93 6.60 0.54
C SER A 131 0.86 6.85 -0.97
N VAL A 132 1.82 7.60 -1.56
CA VAL A 132 1.95 7.73 -3.03
C VAL A 132 2.25 6.38 -3.66
N ALA A 133 3.13 5.57 -3.07
CA ALA A 133 3.46 4.24 -3.59
C ALA A 133 2.29 3.27 -3.40
N ASP A 134 1.62 3.34 -2.25
CA ASP A 134 0.46 2.51 -1.93
C ASP A 134 -0.70 2.79 -2.89
N LEU A 135 -0.97 4.06 -3.20
CA LEU A 135 -2.02 4.46 -4.16
C LEU A 135 -1.72 3.95 -5.57
N ILE A 136 -0.45 3.97 -6.01
CA ILE A 136 -0.05 3.48 -7.33
C ILE A 136 -0.16 1.97 -7.42
N SER A 137 0.15 1.25 -6.34
CA SER A 137 0.13 -0.21 -6.28
C SER A 137 -1.22 -0.79 -5.85
N ALA A 138 -2.19 0.06 -5.49
CA ALA A 138 -3.50 -0.37 -5.03
C ALA A 138 -4.19 -1.26 -6.07
N SER A 139 -4.59 -2.44 -5.67
CA SER A 139 -5.24 -3.43 -6.53
C SER A 139 -6.76 -3.52 -6.36
N GLY A 140 -7.33 -2.77 -5.40
CA GLY A 140 -8.76 -2.68 -5.11
C GLY A 140 -9.21 -1.27 -4.75
N GLN A 141 -10.51 -1.00 -4.82
CA GLN A 141 -11.08 0.32 -4.52
C GLN A 141 -10.78 0.73 -3.07
N ALA A 142 -11.05 -0.14 -2.12
CA ALA A 142 -10.81 0.15 -0.70
C ALA A 142 -9.33 0.44 -0.40
N ALA A 143 -8.40 -0.28 -1.07
CA ALA A 143 -6.96 0.01 -0.96
C ALA A 143 -6.61 1.40 -1.52
N ALA A 144 -7.19 1.76 -2.67
CA ALA A 144 -6.97 3.07 -3.27
C ALA A 144 -7.55 4.20 -2.42
N ASP A 145 -8.76 4.02 -1.89
CA ASP A 145 -9.44 5.01 -1.04
C ASP A 145 -8.68 5.21 0.28
N SER A 146 -8.21 4.13 0.91
CA SER A 146 -7.38 4.19 2.13
C SER A 146 -6.04 4.90 1.87
N ALA A 147 -5.35 4.55 0.77
CA ALA A 147 -4.11 5.22 0.38
C ALA A 147 -4.33 6.72 0.08
N TYR A 148 -5.47 7.06 -0.54
CA TYR A 148 -5.82 8.46 -0.79
C TYR A 148 -6.15 9.22 0.51
N THR A 149 -6.83 8.60 1.46
CA THR A 149 -7.10 9.18 2.79
C THR A 149 -5.78 9.51 3.51
N ALA A 150 -4.81 8.58 3.50
CA ALA A 150 -3.50 8.80 4.08
C ALA A 150 -2.70 9.90 3.33
N LEU A 151 -2.71 9.88 1.98
CA LEU A 151 -2.09 10.91 1.13
C LEU A 151 -2.69 12.31 1.34
N SER A 152 -3.97 12.37 1.70
CA SER A 152 -4.68 13.63 2.01
C SER A 152 -4.43 14.13 3.44
N GLY A 153 -3.53 13.49 4.20
CA GLY A 153 -3.13 13.90 5.53
C GLY A 153 -3.99 13.32 6.66
N GLY A 154 -4.89 12.37 6.39
CA GLY A 154 -5.76 11.80 7.43
C GLY A 154 -4.97 11.13 8.56
N LEU A 155 -3.96 10.31 8.22
CA LEU A 155 -3.09 9.68 9.21
C LEU A 155 -2.24 10.71 9.96
N ARG A 156 -1.68 11.69 9.25
CA ARG A 156 -0.92 12.79 9.83
C ARG A 156 -1.73 13.53 10.90
N GLN A 157 -2.99 13.88 10.63
CA GLN A 157 -3.86 14.59 11.60
C GLN A 157 -4.07 13.78 12.89
N LYS A 158 -4.24 12.45 12.79
CA LYS A 158 -4.37 11.60 13.98
C LYS A 158 -3.07 11.57 14.80
N ILE A 159 -1.93 11.50 14.13
CA ILE A 159 -0.60 11.48 14.77
C ILE A 159 -0.32 12.85 15.42
N GLU A 160 -0.58 13.94 14.71
CA GLU A 160 -0.42 15.31 15.25
C GLU A 160 -1.32 15.52 16.46
N GLY A 161 -2.57 15.03 16.44
CA GLY A 161 -3.46 15.12 17.61
C GLY A 161 -2.92 14.39 18.85
N ALA A 162 -2.33 13.20 18.69
CA ALA A 162 -1.68 12.51 19.80
C ALA A 162 -0.40 13.24 20.26
N LEU A 163 0.40 13.75 19.32
CA LEU A 163 1.61 14.50 19.60
C LEU A 163 1.32 15.81 20.36
N ASP A 164 0.30 16.55 19.95
CA ASP A 164 -0.10 17.80 20.62
C ASP A 164 -0.46 17.56 22.08
N ILE A 165 -1.23 16.49 22.37
CA ILE A 165 -1.56 16.12 23.75
C ILE A 165 -0.27 15.82 24.56
N LEU A 166 0.64 15.02 24.00
CA LEU A 166 1.89 14.65 24.66
C LEU A 166 2.78 15.88 24.92
N MET A 167 2.89 16.77 23.95
CA MET A 167 3.68 18.00 24.07
C MET A 167 3.09 18.97 25.08
N GLU A 168 1.76 19.08 25.19
CA GLU A 168 1.09 19.92 26.20
C GLU A 168 1.35 19.37 27.60
N VAL A 169 1.22 18.07 27.83
CA VAL A 169 1.52 17.41 29.10
C VAL A 169 3.00 17.57 29.46
N SER A 170 3.93 17.32 28.53
CA SER A 170 5.37 17.48 28.74
C SER A 170 5.73 18.92 29.12
N ALA A 171 5.20 19.90 28.38
CA ALA A 171 5.44 21.31 28.66
C ALA A 171 4.91 21.75 30.06
N GLY A 172 3.73 21.27 30.45
CA GLY A 172 3.15 21.52 31.77
C GLY A 172 4.03 20.96 32.88
N MET A 173 4.48 19.70 32.75
CA MET A 173 5.37 19.08 33.74
C MET A 173 6.74 19.77 33.81
N ALA A 174 7.33 20.12 32.68
CA ALA A 174 8.61 20.83 32.62
C ALA A 174 8.51 22.21 33.30
N ALA A 175 7.44 22.98 33.04
CA ALA A 175 7.21 24.26 33.65
C ALA A 175 7.09 24.15 35.20
N TRP A 176 6.39 23.14 35.70
CA TRP A 176 6.25 22.89 37.13
C TRP A 176 7.60 22.55 37.81
N VAL A 177 8.46 21.81 37.12
CA VAL A 177 9.77 21.41 37.66
C VAL A 177 10.76 22.58 37.63
N ASP A 178 10.79 23.34 36.52
CA ASP A 178 11.79 24.38 36.27
C ASP A 178 11.50 25.69 37.04
N TYR A 179 10.23 25.95 37.36
CA TYR A 179 9.80 27.21 37.99
C TYR A 179 9.01 27.00 39.30
N PRO A 180 9.59 26.33 40.32
CA PRO A 180 8.88 25.97 41.54
C PRO A 180 8.46 27.17 42.40
N ASP A 181 9.08 28.32 42.20
CA ASP A 181 8.81 29.56 42.93
C ASP A 181 7.81 30.50 42.23
N GLU A 182 7.35 30.14 41.01
CA GLU A 182 6.33 30.93 40.31
C GLU A 182 4.92 30.44 40.65
N GLU A 183 3.91 31.33 40.55
CA GLU A 183 2.49 31.00 40.76
C GLU A 183 1.96 30.21 39.54
N ILE A 184 2.57 29.04 39.22
CA ILE A 184 2.07 28.13 38.21
C ILE A 184 0.90 27.35 38.82
N PRO A 185 -0.24 27.20 38.10
CA PRO A 185 -1.35 26.39 38.58
C PRO A 185 -0.89 24.99 38.97
N GLU A 186 -1.35 24.47 40.09
CA GLU A 186 -1.03 23.13 40.56
C GLU A 186 -1.46 22.13 39.44
N LEU A 187 -0.52 21.27 39.03
CA LEU A 187 -0.81 20.24 38.07
C LEU A 187 -1.72 19.18 38.68
N ASP A 188 -2.95 19.12 38.22
CA ASP A 188 -3.87 18.07 38.67
C ASP A 188 -3.48 16.74 38.00
N SER A 189 -3.03 15.80 38.84
CA SER A 189 -2.62 14.47 38.38
C SER A 189 -3.74 13.72 37.61
N ASN A 190 -5.02 13.99 37.97
CA ASN A 190 -6.13 13.34 37.23
C ASN A 190 -6.27 13.92 35.82
N THR A 191 -6.13 15.24 35.66
CA THR A 191 -6.14 15.87 34.33
C THR A 191 -4.99 15.37 33.45
N LEU A 192 -3.79 15.18 34.01
CA LEU A 192 -2.64 14.62 33.30
C LEU A 192 -2.92 13.17 32.90
N LEU A 193 -3.47 12.35 33.79
CA LEU A 193 -3.84 10.95 33.49
C LEU A 193 -4.91 10.87 32.38
N GLU A 194 -5.94 11.72 32.44
CA GLU A 194 -6.98 11.79 31.40
C GLU A 194 -6.38 12.15 30.02
N SER A 195 -5.45 13.11 29.97
CA SER A 195 -4.77 13.50 28.73
C SER A 195 -3.91 12.37 28.17
N LEU A 196 -3.10 11.70 29.01
CA LEU A 196 -2.29 10.57 28.61
C LEU A 196 -3.16 9.39 28.15
N GLN A 197 -4.29 9.13 28.83
CA GLN A 197 -5.24 8.09 28.43
C GLN A 197 -5.87 8.40 27.07
N GLN A 198 -6.21 9.67 26.80
CA GLN A 198 -6.70 10.09 25.49
C GLN A 198 -5.66 9.84 24.38
N ALA A 199 -4.38 10.15 24.61
CA ALA A 199 -3.32 9.85 23.67
C ALA A 199 -3.18 8.32 23.45
N GLN A 200 -3.25 7.53 24.53
CA GLN A 200 -3.22 6.07 24.49
C GLN A 200 -4.35 5.49 23.65
N ASP A 201 -5.56 6.01 23.81
CA ASP A 201 -6.75 5.56 23.08
C ASP A 201 -6.62 5.84 21.57
N LEU A 202 -6.11 7.02 21.18
CA LEU A 202 -5.83 7.37 19.79
C LEU A 202 -4.82 6.40 19.15
N LEU A 203 -3.71 6.11 19.83
CA LEU A 203 -2.67 5.21 19.34
C LEU A 203 -3.17 3.77 19.27
N SER A 204 -3.94 3.33 20.27
CA SER A 204 -4.53 2.00 20.31
C SER A 204 -5.53 1.77 19.15
N HIS A 205 -6.32 2.80 18.82
CA HIS A 205 -7.23 2.76 17.68
C HIS A 205 -6.49 2.59 16.36
N LEU A 206 -5.40 3.33 16.13
CA LEU A 206 -4.55 3.19 14.94
C LEU A 206 -3.93 1.79 14.84
N LEU A 207 -3.44 1.25 15.96
CA LEU A 207 -2.85 -0.09 16.01
C LEU A 207 -3.88 -1.19 15.74
N ALA A 208 -5.09 -1.08 16.30
CA ALA A 208 -6.17 -2.04 16.07
C ALA A 208 -6.60 -2.11 14.60
N GLY A 209 -6.54 -1.00 13.88
CA GLY A 209 -6.86 -0.94 12.45
C GLY A 209 -5.81 -1.57 11.52
N TYR A 210 -4.57 -1.75 12.00
CA TYR A 210 -3.44 -2.15 11.17
C TYR A 210 -3.63 -3.50 10.45
N ASP A 211 -4.05 -4.53 11.17
CA ASP A 211 -4.21 -5.88 10.60
C ASP A 211 -5.28 -5.92 9.49
N ASN A 212 -6.38 -5.21 9.68
CA ASN A 212 -7.44 -5.07 8.68
C ASN A 212 -6.96 -4.26 7.48
N GLY A 213 -6.24 -3.16 7.73
CA GLY A 213 -5.61 -2.36 6.69
C GLY A 213 -4.65 -3.16 5.82
N GLN A 214 -3.81 -3.99 6.42
CA GLN A 214 -2.89 -4.89 5.70
C GLN A 214 -3.62 -5.87 4.78
N LEU A 215 -4.75 -6.45 5.23
CA LEU A 215 -5.55 -7.34 4.40
C LEU A 215 -6.11 -6.64 3.16
N MET A 216 -6.55 -5.40 3.33
CA MET A 216 -7.13 -4.60 2.24
C MET A 216 -6.08 -4.08 1.27
N THR A 217 -4.91 -3.66 1.75
CA THR A 217 -3.86 -3.01 0.93
C THR A 217 -2.89 -4.01 0.31
N ALA A 218 -2.34 -4.94 1.11
CA ALA A 218 -1.37 -5.92 0.63
C ALA A 218 -2.00 -7.12 -0.08
N GLY A 219 -3.31 -7.32 0.12
CA GLY A 219 -4.02 -8.49 -0.39
C GLY A 219 -3.81 -9.74 0.51
N VAL A 220 -4.65 -10.74 0.28
CA VAL A 220 -4.77 -11.92 1.14
C VAL A 220 -4.13 -13.13 0.48
N ASP A 221 -3.09 -13.70 1.11
CA ASP A 221 -2.49 -14.96 0.68
C ASP A 221 -3.51 -16.09 0.83
N THR A 222 -3.96 -16.59 -0.32
CA THR A 222 -5.10 -17.51 -0.41
C THR A 222 -4.69 -18.80 -1.10
N VAL A 223 -5.04 -19.92 -0.49
CA VAL A 223 -4.86 -21.25 -1.08
C VAL A 223 -6.21 -21.87 -1.42
N ILE A 224 -6.33 -22.45 -2.62
CA ILE A 224 -7.50 -23.24 -3.05
C ILE A 224 -7.16 -24.71 -2.89
N VAL A 225 -7.88 -25.44 -2.03
CA VAL A 225 -7.67 -26.84 -1.72
C VAL A 225 -8.93 -27.66 -1.96
N GLY A 226 -8.78 -28.95 -2.20
CA GLY A 226 -9.87 -29.89 -2.46
C GLY A 226 -9.36 -31.13 -3.21
N ARG A 227 -10.10 -32.23 -3.19
CA ARG A 227 -9.75 -33.44 -3.93
C ARG A 227 -9.69 -33.22 -5.47
N PRO A 228 -9.14 -34.11 -6.26
CA PRO A 228 -9.22 -34.02 -7.72
C PRO A 228 -10.66 -33.91 -8.24
N ASN A 229 -10.86 -33.18 -9.32
CA ASN A 229 -12.15 -33.04 -10.05
C ASN A 229 -13.32 -32.35 -9.31
N VAL A 230 -13.11 -31.74 -8.14
CA VAL A 230 -14.15 -30.90 -7.48
C VAL A 230 -14.35 -29.54 -8.18
N GLY A 231 -13.45 -29.20 -9.10
CA GLY A 231 -13.55 -27.97 -9.87
C GLY A 231 -12.67 -26.80 -9.38
N LYS A 232 -11.55 -27.10 -8.67
CA LYS A 232 -10.58 -26.07 -8.24
C LYS A 232 -10.09 -25.18 -9.37
N SER A 233 -9.66 -25.80 -10.49
CA SER A 233 -9.19 -25.05 -11.67
C SER A 233 -10.32 -24.26 -12.33
N ALA A 234 -11.55 -24.78 -12.32
CA ALA A 234 -12.71 -24.07 -12.84
C ALA A 234 -13.04 -22.86 -11.96
N LEU A 235 -13.03 -23.02 -10.63
CA LEU A 235 -13.19 -21.90 -9.69
C LEU A 235 -12.11 -20.86 -9.88
N MET A 236 -10.85 -21.28 -9.96
CA MET A 236 -9.72 -20.36 -10.17
C MET A 236 -9.86 -19.60 -11.49
N ASN A 237 -10.23 -20.28 -12.58
CA ASN A 237 -10.42 -19.65 -13.89
C ASN A 237 -11.63 -18.70 -13.88
N ASP A 238 -12.70 -19.04 -13.20
CA ASP A 238 -13.87 -18.18 -13.04
C ASP A 238 -13.55 -16.91 -12.24
N LEU A 239 -12.84 -17.07 -11.13
CA LEU A 239 -12.38 -15.94 -10.33
C LEU A 239 -11.40 -15.03 -11.10
N THR A 240 -10.53 -15.59 -11.96
CA THR A 240 -9.53 -14.83 -12.75
C THR A 240 -10.08 -14.29 -14.07
N GLY A 241 -11.13 -14.89 -14.63
CA GLY A 241 -11.57 -14.63 -16.01
C GLY A 241 -12.54 -13.48 -16.20
N GLN A 242 -13.20 -13.00 -15.15
CA GLN A 242 -14.22 -11.93 -15.24
C GLN A 242 -13.69 -10.52 -15.01
N GLU A 243 -12.51 -10.35 -14.44
CA GLU A 243 -11.84 -9.05 -14.35
C GLU A 243 -10.38 -9.22 -14.74
N THR A 244 -9.90 -8.32 -15.58
CA THR A 244 -8.53 -8.26 -16.07
C THR A 244 -7.54 -8.42 -14.93
N SER A 245 -6.97 -9.61 -14.77
CA SER A 245 -5.85 -9.82 -13.88
C SER A 245 -4.73 -8.89 -14.36
N ILE A 246 -4.41 -7.88 -13.55
CA ILE A 246 -3.19 -7.11 -13.74
C ILE A 246 -2.06 -8.09 -13.43
N VAL A 247 -1.57 -8.77 -14.45
CA VAL A 247 -0.32 -9.55 -14.38
C VAL A 247 0.78 -8.52 -14.27
N THR A 248 1.12 -8.11 -13.07
CA THR A 248 2.39 -7.41 -12.82
C THR A 248 3.49 -8.47 -12.94
N ALA A 249 3.98 -8.64 -14.16
CA ALA A 249 5.26 -9.30 -14.36
C ALA A 249 6.35 -8.36 -13.82
N VAL A 250 6.72 -8.49 -12.57
CA VAL A 250 7.98 -7.97 -12.06
C VAL A 250 9.06 -8.82 -12.71
N GLN A 251 9.69 -8.29 -13.76
CA GLN A 251 10.88 -8.87 -14.36
C GLN A 251 12.02 -8.87 -13.34
N GLY A 252 12.40 -10.03 -12.84
CA GLY A 252 13.61 -10.08 -12.03
C GLY A 252 13.99 -11.38 -11.35
N THR A 253 13.18 -12.47 -11.38
CA THR A 253 13.63 -13.73 -10.76
C THR A 253 13.13 -14.94 -11.58
N THR A 254 14.08 -15.61 -12.23
CA THR A 254 13.87 -16.87 -12.91
C THR A 254 13.74 -17.99 -11.87
N ARG A 255 12.51 -18.29 -11.43
CA ARG A 255 12.03 -19.54 -10.78
C ARG A 255 10.81 -19.37 -9.86
N ASP A 256 10.14 -18.22 -9.88
CA ASP A 256 9.05 -17.97 -8.94
C ASP A 256 7.70 -18.47 -9.48
N VAL A 257 6.94 -19.05 -8.59
CA VAL A 257 5.55 -19.50 -8.73
C VAL A 257 4.73 -18.36 -9.32
N VAL A 258 4.01 -18.62 -10.40
CA VAL A 258 3.09 -17.64 -10.99
C VAL A 258 1.96 -17.40 -10.00
N GLU A 259 2.07 -16.36 -9.21
CA GLU A 259 0.99 -15.90 -8.34
C GLU A 259 -0.05 -15.18 -9.19
N ARG A 260 -1.30 -15.56 -9.03
CA ARG A 260 -2.43 -14.89 -9.68
C ARG A 260 -3.17 -14.05 -8.68
N THR A 261 -3.28 -12.78 -8.97
CA THR A 261 -4.06 -11.85 -8.18
C THR A 261 -5.50 -11.78 -8.70
N VAL A 262 -6.46 -11.94 -7.82
CA VAL A 262 -7.89 -11.91 -8.13
C VAL A 262 -8.60 -10.92 -7.22
N ARG A 263 -9.45 -10.08 -7.80
CA ARG A 263 -10.33 -9.21 -7.04
C ARG A 263 -11.64 -9.96 -6.69
N LEU A 264 -11.98 -9.98 -5.39
CA LEU A 264 -13.21 -10.56 -4.88
C LEU A 264 -13.91 -9.54 -3.96
N GLY A 265 -14.91 -8.82 -4.47
CA GLY A 265 -15.45 -7.63 -3.82
C GLY A 265 -14.36 -6.55 -3.69
N ASP A 266 -14.17 -6.03 -2.48
CA ASP A 266 -13.14 -5.04 -2.17
C ASP A 266 -11.78 -5.66 -1.82
N LEU A 267 -11.73 -6.98 -1.67
CA LEU A 267 -10.52 -7.72 -1.32
C LEU A 267 -9.74 -8.15 -2.56
N THR A 268 -8.43 -8.13 -2.43
CA THR A 268 -7.51 -8.71 -3.39
C THR A 268 -6.97 -10.03 -2.84
N LEU A 269 -7.26 -11.15 -3.53
CA LEU A 269 -6.74 -12.47 -3.18
C LEU A 269 -5.49 -12.76 -4.00
N ARG A 270 -4.38 -13.10 -3.35
CA ARG A 270 -3.17 -13.63 -3.98
C ARG A 270 -3.26 -15.14 -3.99
N LEU A 271 -3.65 -15.70 -5.14
CA LEU A 271 -3.82 -17.13 -5.30
C LEU A 271 -2.48 -17.78 -5.61
N ALA A 272 -1.98 -18.59 -4.69
CA ALA A 272 -0.83 -19.45 -4.97
C ALA A 272 -1.23 -20.52 -5.99
N ASP A 273 -0.54 -20.56 -7.16
CA ASP A 273 -0.83 -21.54 -8.21
C ASP A 273 -0.57 -22.98 -7.71
N THR A 274 -1.65 -23.70 -7.45
CA THR A 274 -1.59 -25.14 -7.20
C THR A 274 -1.56 -25.93 -8.51
N ALA A 275 -1.75 -25.27 -9.67
CA ALA A 275 -1.85 -25.91 -10.99
C ALA A 275 -0.49 -26.15 -11.69
N GLY A 276 0.65 -25.74 -11.09
CA GLY A 276 1.99 -26.13 -11.55
C GLY A 276 2.28 -27.63 -11.49
N LEU A 277 1.32 -28.43 -11.04
CA LEU A 277 1.34 -29.90 -11.04
C LEU A 277 0.61 -30.46 -12.27
N ARG A 278 1.01 -30.01 -13.48
CA ARG A 278 0.62 -30.74 -14.70
C ARG A 278 1.41 -32.04 -14.78
N GLN A 279 0.67 -33.12 -14.56
CA GLN A 279 0.89 -34.48 -15.07
C GLN A 279 2.34 -34.96 -15.23
N THR A 280 2.79 -35.75 -14.26
CA THR A 280 3.53 -36.99 -14.56
C THR A 280 3.16 -38.00 -13.47
N ASP A 281 2.77 -39.18 -13.92
CA ASP A 281 2.32 -40.28 -13.12
C ASP A 281 3.41 -40.80 -12.15
N ASP A 282 2.97 -41.28 -10.99
CA ASP A 282 3.59 -42.25 -10.07
C ASP A 282 4.64 -41.84 -9.01
N VAL A 283 5.18 -40.63 -8.93
CA VAL A 283 6.09 -40.24 -7.81
C VAL A 283 5.69 -38.89 -7.19
N VAL A 284 4.72 -38.21 -7.75
CA VAL A 284 4.36 -36.80 -7.48
C VAL A 284 3.30 -36.64 -6.40
N GLU A 285 2.58 -37.71 -6.03
CA GLU A 285 1.45 -37.62 -5.06
C GLU A 285 1.93 -37.30 -3.63
N GLN A 286 3.04 -37.87 -3.16
CA GLN A 286 3.57 -37.59 -1.83
C GLN A 286 4.22 -36.18 -1.75
N ILE A 287 4.95 -35.77 -2.76
CA ILE A 287 5.54 -34.41 -2.83
C ILE A 287 4.43 -33.35 -2.97
N GLY A 288 3.31 -33.67 -3.59
CA GLY A 288 2.12 -32.81 -3.72
C GLY A 288 1.42 -32.54 -2.37
N VAL A 289 1.29 -33.55 -1.53
CA VAL A 289 0.64 -33.45 -0.21
C VAL A 289 1.49 -32.63 0.76
N GLU A 290 2.81 -32.86 0.84
CA GLU A 290 3.71 -32.09 1.71
C GLU A 290 3.76 -30.61 1.31
N ARG A 291 3.80 -30.30 0.01
CA ARG A 291 3.75 -28.91 -0.50
C ARG A 291 2.39 -28.25 -0.26
N ALA A 292 1.29 -29.00 -0.38
CA ALA A 292 -0.05 -28.50 -0.08
C ALA A 292 -0.19 -28.21 1.43
N GLN A 293 0.34 -29.05 2.29
CA GLN A 293 0.37 -28.83 3.73
C GLN A 293 1.22 -27.62 4.14
N ALA A 294 2.40 -27.46 3.55
CA ALA A 294 3.25 -26.28 3.79
C ALA A 294 2.56 -24.97 3.36
N ARG A 295 1.87 -24.97 2.23
CA ARG A 295 1.08 -23.81 1.75
C ARG A 295 -0.15 -23.54 2.61
N LEU A 296 -0.85 -24.58 3.06
CA LEU A 296 -1.94 -24.47 4.02
C LEU A 296 -1.48 -23.84 5.35
N GLN A 297 -0.23 -24.03 5.74
CA GLN A 297 0.32 -23.40 6.96
C GLN A 297 0.64 -21.92 6.77
N GLN A 298 1.01 -21.51 5.58
CA GLN A 298 1.41 -20.12 5.25
C GLN A 298 0.23 -19.26 4.80
N ALA A 299 -0.82 -19.87 4.23
CA ALA A 299 -1.97 -19.14 3.73
C ALA A 299 -2.77 -18.48 4.87
N ARG A 300 -3.15 -17.23 4.66
CA ARG A 300 -4.03 -16.50 5.58
C ARG A 300 -5.50 -16.85 5.37
N LEU A 301 -5.88 -17.27 4.16
CA LEU A 301 -7.22 -17.74 3.80
C LEU A 301 -7.16 -19.07 3.08
N VAL A 302 -8.05 -19.98 3.44
CA VAL A 302 -8.24 -21.28 2.79
C VAL A 302 -9.59 -21.33 2.11
N LEU A 303 -9.62 -21.51 0.78
CA LEU A 303 -10.84 -21.86 0.05
C LEU A 303 -10.90 -23.39 -0.12
N ALA A 304 -11.67 -24.06 0.73
CA ALA A 304 -11.85 -25.51 0.71
C ALA A 304 -12.99 -25.88 -0.25
N VAL A 305 -12.65 -26.47 -1.40
CA VAL A 305 -13.61 -26.75 -2.49
C VAL A 305 -14.12 -28.19 -2.42
N PHE A 306 -15.42 -28.33 -2.36
CA PHE A 306 -16.16 -29.58 -2.33
C PHE A 306 -17.07 -29.73 -3.55
N ASP A 307 -17.30 -30.96 -3.99
CA ASP A 307 -18.26 -31.27 -5.06
C ASP A 307 -19.66 -31.46 -4.46
N GLY A 308 -20.58 -30.54 -4.71
CA GLY A 308 -21.95 -30.55 -4.21
C GLY A 308 -22.83 -31.64 -4.81
N SER A 309 -22.41 -32.25 -5.93
CA SER A 309 -23.17 -33.26 -6.66
C SER A 309 -22.86 -34.72 -6.29
N THR A 310 -21.81 -34.94 -5.49
CA THR A 310 -21.36 -36.28 -5.09
C THR A 310 -21.25 -36.43 -3.57
N PRO A 311 -21.43 -37.65 -3.00
CA PRO A 311 -21.19 -37.89 -1.56
C PRO A 311 -19.75 -37.52 -1.16
N LEU A 312 -19.56 -37.15 0.11
CA LEU A 312 -18.24 -36.92 0.69
C LEU A 312 -17.42 -38.22 0.67
N THR A 313 -16.14 -38.05 0.40
CA THR A 313 -15.14 -39.12 0.42
C THR A 313 -14.24 -38.99 1.66
N PRO A 314 -13.44 -39.99 2.02
CA PRO A 314 -12.46 -39.91 3.12
C PRO A 314 -11.48 -38.74 2.93
N ALA A 315 -11.09 -38.40 1.69
CA ALA A 315 -10.23 -37.25 1.36
C ALA A 315 -10.92 -35.91 1.69
N ASP A 316 -12.23 -35.79 1.51
CA ASP A 316 -13.00 -34.62 1.91
C ASP A 316 -13.04 -34.47 3.45
N GLU A 317 -13.17 -35.57 4.19
CA GLU A 317 -13.15 -35.56 5.65
C GLU A 317 -11.76 -35.23 6.22
N GLU A 318 -10.69 -35.72 5.58
CA GLU A 318 -9.33 -35.35 5.91
C GLU A 318 -9.10 -33.84 5.68
N LEU A 319 -9.56 -33.29 4.55
CA LEU A 319 -9.48 -31.87 4.26
C LEU A 319 -10.20 -31.04 5.32
N MET A 320 -11.41 -31.42 5.73
CA MET A 320 -12.14 -30.75 6.81
C MET A 320 -11.32 -30.70 8.10
N THR A 321 -10.61 -31.80 8.40
CA THR A 321 -9.75 -31.91 9.59
C THR A 321 -8.54 -30.99 9.50
N LEU A 322 -7.90 -30.89 8.31
CA LEU A 322 -6.76 -30.04 8.05
C LEU A 322 -7.11 -28.54 8.10
N CYS A 323 -8.37 -28.17 7.83
CA CYS A 323 -8.86 -26.80 7.89
C CYS A 323 -9.25 -26.34 9.30
N LYS A 324 -9.32 -27.23 10.29
CA LYS A 324 -9.67 -26.85 11.67
C LYS A 324 -8.69 -25.84 12.25
N GLY A 325 -9.24 -24.77 12.84
CA GLY A 325 -8.45 -23.69 13.45
C GLY A 325 -7.78 -22.74 12.44
N LYS A 326 -8.14 -22.84 11.15
CA LYS A 326 -7.69 -21.93 10.10
C LYS A 326 -8.83 -21.02 9.66
N THR A 327 -8.48 -19.83 9.15
CA THR A 327 -9.44 -18.96 8.46
C THR A 327 -9.82 -19.65 7.14
N ALA A 328 -10.98 -20.32 7.12
CA ALA A 328 -11.38 -21.13 5.99
C ALA A 328 -12.84 -20.87 5.57
N VAL A 329 -13.07 -20.87 4.26
CA VAL A 329 -14.41 -20.83 3.65
C VAL A 329 -14.60 -22.11 2.83
N ALA A 330 -15.66 -22.84 3.10
CA ALA A 330 -16.04 -24.01 2.30
C ALA A 330 -16.82 -23.56 1.06
N VAL A 331 -16.34 -23.94 -0.12
CA VAL A 331 -16.97 -23.66 -1.41
C VAL A 331 -17.57 -24.95 -1.94
N VAL A 332 -18.91 -25.09 -1.86
CA VAL A 332 -19.65 -26.21 -2.41
C VAL A 332 -19.92 -25.94 -3.89
N ASN A 333 -19.02 -26.42 -4.72
CA ASN A 333 -19.06 -26.18 -6.17
C ASN A 333 -20.00 -27.18 -6.87
N LYS A 334 -20.31 -26.90 -8.15
CA LYS A 334 -21.24 -27.65 -9.02
C LYS A 334 -22.69 -27.60 -8.53
N ASN A 335 -23.09 -26.46 -7.96
CA ASN A 335 -24.47 -26.23 -7.50
C ASN A 335 -25.49 -26.18 -8.66
N ASP A 336 -25.04 -26.25 -9.91
CA ASP A 336 -25.84 -26.44 -11.12
C ASP A 336 -26.30 -27.90 -11.33
N LEU A 337 -25.79 -28.86 -10.56
CA LEU A 337 -26.14 -30.27 -10.62
C LEU A 337 -27.07 -30.66 -9.43
N PRO A 338 -27.82 -31.75 -9.53
CA PRO A 338 -28.61 -32.23 -8.41
C PRO A 338 -27.78 -32.41 -7.13
N PRO A 339 -28.21 -31.82 -5.99
CA PRO A 339 -27.43 -31.85 -4.77
C PRO A 339 -27.35 -33.22 -4.14
N ALA A 340 -26.16 -33.65 -3.74
CA ALA A 340 -25.99 -34.75 -2.80
C ALA A 340 -26.19 -34.24 -1.35
N ALA A 341 -26.57 -35.16 -0.41
CA ALA A 341 -26.81 -34.80 1.00
C ALA A 341 -25.51 -34.53 1.78
N VAL A 342 -24.66 -33.63 1.25
CA VAL A 342 -23.32 -33.35 1.80
C VAL A 342 -23.24 -32.05 2.59
N GLN A 343 -24.21 -31.12 2.38
CA GLN A 343 -24.13 -29.75 2.91
C GLN A 343 -24.18 -29.72 4.44
N GLU A 344 -24.92 -30.59 5.10
CA GLU A 344 -25.04 -30.62 6.58
C GLU A 344 -23.69 -30.93 7.25
N LYS A 345 -22.95 -31.91 6.73
CA LYS A 345 -21.64 -32.30 7.29
C LYS A 345 -20.61 -31.16 7.06
N ILE A 346 -20.65 -30.49 5.91
CA ILE A 346 -19.75 -29.38 5.62
C ILE A 346 -20.09 -28.20 6.54
N ARG A 347 -21.39 -27.89 6.72
CA ARG A 347 -21.84 -26.82 7.65
C ARG A 347 -21.50 -27.10 9.12
N ALA A 348 -21.39 -28.37 9.50
CA ALA A 348 -20.92 -28.71 10.84
C ALA A 348 -19.41 -28.56 11.05
N ALA A 349 -18.64 -28.53 9.94
CA ALA A 349 -17.18 -28.44 9.98
C ALA A 349 -16.63 -27.03 9.70
N PHE A 350 -17.41 -26.17 9.02
CA PHE A 350 -17.01 -24.82 8.64
C PHE A 350 -18.07 -23.81 9.08
N ASP A 351 -17.63 -22.70 9.66
CA ASP A 351 -18.50 -21.59 10.04
C ASP A 351 -19.11 -20.88 8.81
N ARG A 352 -18.41 -20.96 7.66
CA ARG A 352 -18.78 -20.27 6.41
C ARG A 352 -18.80 -21.25 5.27
N VAL A 353 -19.98 -21.41 4.66
CA VAL A 353 -20.22 -22.35 3.55
C VAL A 353 -20.96 -21.63 2.44
N VAL A 354 -20.38 -21.62 1.26
CA VAL A 354 -20.91 -20.94 0.07
C VAL A 354 -21.27 -21.96 -1.01
N ALA A 355 -22.48 -21.86 -1.54
CA ALA A 355 -22.90 -22.61 -2.73
C ALA A 355 -22.40 -21.89 -3.99
N TYR A 356 -21.67 -22.59 -4.85
CA TYR A 356 -21.00 -22.03 -6.00
C TYR A 356 -21.21 -22.87 -7.26
N SER A 357 -21.31 -22.24 -8.42
CA SER A 357 -21.19 -22.93 -9.72
C SER A 357 -20.20 -22.18 -10.61
N ALA A 358 -18.98 -22.70 -10.69
CA ALA A 358 -17.95 -22.16 -11.57
C ALA A 358 -18.34 -22.27 -13.07
N LYS A 359 -19.27 -23.17 -13.42
CA LYS A 359 -19.78 -23.34 -14.79
C LYS A 359 -20.78 -22.26 -15.17
N ASN A 360 -21.65 -21.88 -14.25
CA ASN A 360 -22.73 -20.91 -14.46
C ASN A 360 -22.36 -19.50 -13.93
N HIS A 361 -21.15 -19.33 -13.40
CA HIS A 361 -20.65 -18.05 -12.83
C HIS A 361 -21.57 -17.52 -11.70
N THR A 362 -22.03 -18.38 -10.80
CA THR A 362 -22.93 -18.03 -9.69
C THR A 362 -22.30 -18.29 -8.33
N GLY A 363 -22.64 -17.46 -7.32
CA GLY A 363 -22.12 -17.57 -5.94
C GLY A 363 -20.88 -16.70 -5.66
N ARG A 364 -20.46 -15.85 -6.60
CA ARG A 364 -19.27 -15.00 -6.43
C ARG A 364 -19.47 -13.92 -5.36
N ASP A 365 -20.63 -13.27 -5.34
CA ASP A 365 -20.95 -12.25 -4.35
C ASP A 365 -21.09 -12.86 -2.96
N ASP A 366 -21.74 -14.03 -2.85
CA ASP A 366 -21.82 -14.77 -1.58
C ASP A 366 -20.43 -15.18 -1.08
N LEU A 367 -19.53 -15.58 -2.00
CA LEU A 367 -18.15 -15.89 -1.67
C LEU A 367 -17.40 -14.64 -1.19
N ALA A 368 -17.61 -13.48 -1.80
CA ALA A 368 -17.02 -12.23 -1.37
C ALA A 368 -17.44 -11.86 0.06
N VAL A 369 -18.72 -11.95 0.35
CA VAL A 369 -19.27 -11.72 1.70
C VAL A 369 -18.70 -12.71 2.71
N ALA A 370 -18.67 -14.00 2.40
CA ALA A 370 -18.17 -15.04 3.29
C ALA A 370 -16.65 -14.88 3.56
N VAL A 371 -15.88 -14.45 2.58
CA VAL A 371 -14.44 -14.18 2.72
C VAL A 371 -14.21 -12.94 3.58
N ALA A 372 -14.94 -11.85 3.34
CA ALA A 372 -14.86 -10.64 4.16
C ALA A 372 -15.19 -10.90 5.63
N ASP A 373 -16.23 -11.74 5.87
CA ASP A 373 -16.61 -12.18 7.20
C ASP A 373 -15.54 -13.08 7.85
N ALA A 374 -14.96 -14.01 7.09
CA ALA A 374 -13.91 -14.89 7.59
C ALA A 374 -12.65 -14.12 8.02
N LEU A 375 -12.37 -13.02 7.37
CA LEU A 375 -11.22 -12.15 7.63
C LEU A 375 -11.53 -11.04 8.64
N GLY A 376 -12.79 -10.85 9.05
CA GLY A 376 -13.21 -9.82 10.00
C GLY A 376 -13.18 -8.40 9.42
N VAL A 377 -13.27 -8.25 8.10
CA VAL A 377 -13.17 -6.93 7.42
C VAL A 377 -14.50 -6.42 6.86
N GLN A 378 -15.62 -6.95 7.33
CA GLN A 378 -16.97 -6.56 6.86
C GLN A 378 -17.30 -5.07 7.09
N ASN A 379 -16.76 -4.49 8.17
CA ASN A 379 -17.02 -3.11 8.56
C ASN A 379 -15.78 -2.23 8.33
N PHE A 380 -14.95 -2.59 7.34
CA PHE A 380 -13.80 -1.78 7.00
C PHE A 380 -14.25 -0.43 6.44
N ASP A 381 -13.83 0.66 7.09
CA ASP A 381 -14.05 2.02 6.59
C ASP A 381 -12.75 2.57 5.98
N ALA A 382 -12.73 2.71 4.67
CA ALA A 382 -11.58 3.27 3.95
C ALA A 382 -11.35 4.77 4.24
N ALA A 383 -12.32 5.44 4.86
CA ALA A 383 -12.17 6.83 5.30
C ALA A 383 -11.45 6.94 6.65
N ASP A 384 -11.38 5.86 7.44
CA ASP A 384 -10.60 5.87 8.67
C ASP A 384 -9.10 5.73 8.36
N PRO A 385 -8.25 6.65 8.86
CA PRO A 385 -6.82 6.59 8.59
C PRO A 385 -6.17 5.35 9.20
N LEU A 386 -5.39 4.64 8.40
CA LEU A 386 -4.75 3.38 8.79
C LEU A 386 -3.23 3.49 8.70
N LEU A 387 -2.56 2.70 9.55
CA LEU A 387 -1.14 2.43 9.39
C LEU A 387 -0.93 1.52 8.18
N ALA A 388 -0.13 1.95 7.21
CA ALA A 388 0.02 1.25 5.92
C ALA A 388 1.12 0.17 5.94
N ASN A 389 2.14 0.29 6.78
CA ASN A 389 3.30 -0.59 6.77
C ASN A 389 3.87 -0.85 8.17
N GLU A 390 4.77 -1.85 8.24
CA GLU A 390 5.38 -2.30 9.50
C GLU A 390 6.21 -1.20 10.18
N ARG A 391 6.86 -0.30 9.44
CA ARG A 391 7.59 0.83 10.01
C ARG A 391 6.65 1.75 10.79
N GLN A 392 5.52 2.13 10.16
CA GLN A 392 4.50 2.97 10.79
C GLN A 392 3.92 2.29 12.03
N ARG A 393 3.61 0.98 11.93
CA ARG A 393 3.11 0.18 13.05
C ARG A 393 4.11 0.17 14.21
N GLN A 394 5.40 -0.08 13.94
CA GLN A 394 6.44 -0.11 14.98
C GLN A 394 6.62 1.24 15.65
N CYS A 395 6.62 2.35 14.91
CA CYS A 395 6.69 3.68 15.50
C CYS A 395 5.47 3.97 16.39
N CYS A 396 4.26 3.64 15.91
CA CYS A 396 3.03 3.81 16.68
C CYS A 396 2.99 2.93 17.93
N GLN A 397 3.44 1.66 17.83
CA GLN A 397 3.55 0.74 18.97
C GLN A 397 4.53 1.25 20.02
N THR A 398 5.72 1.71 19.58
CA THR A 398 6.70 2.29 20.50
C THR A 398 6.13 3.51 21.23
N ALA A 399 5.41 4.38 20.53
CA ALA A 399 4.75 5.53 21.16
C ALA A 399 3.69 5.08 22.17
N ALA A 400 2.85 4.11 21.82
CA ALA A 400 1.82 3.58 22.71
C ALA A 400 2.42 2.92 23.97
N ASP A 401 3.48 2.15 23.83
CA ASP A 401 4.19 1.53 24.96
C ASP A 401 4.79 2.59 25.89
N CYS A 402 5.42 3.62 25.34
CA CYS A 402 5.98 4.73 26.12
C CYS A 402 4.88 5.54 26.85
N VAL A 403 3.73 5.78 26.22
CA VAL A 403 2.59 6.43 26.88
C VAL A 403 2.07 5.56 28.03
N ALA A 404 1.95 4.24 27.83
CA ALA A 404 1.56 3.32 28.90
C ALA A 404 2.55 3.33 30.08
N GLU A 405 3.84 3.42 29.80
CA GLU A 405 4.89 3.58 30.83
C GLU A 405 4.73 4.91 31.56
N ALA A 406 4.42 6.01 30.86
CA ALA A 406 4.20 7.31 31.47
C ALA A 406 2.97 7.30 32.40
N VAL A 407 1.86 6.68 31.97
CA VAL A 407 0.65 6.48 32.80
C VAL A 407 1.01 5.69 34.07
N ALA A 408 1.67 4.53 33.93
CA ALA A 408 2.05 3.70 35.06
C ALA A 408 3.02 4.42 36.05
N ALA A 409 3.95 5.21 35.51
CA ALA A 409 4.86 6.01 36.32
C ALA A 409 4.13 7.11 37.12
N LEU A 410 3.16 7.79 36.50
CA LEU A 410 2.36 8.83 37.14
C LEU A 410 1.45 8.23 38.22
N GLU A 411 0.76 7.12 37.93
CA GLU A 411 -0.05 6.38 38.92
C GLU A 411 0.80 5.83 40.08
N GLY A 412 2.04 5.42 39.81
CA GLY A 412 3.01 4.96 40.79
C GLY A 412 3.60 6.08 41.67
N GLY A 413 3.24 7.35 41.43
CA GLY A 413 3.72 8.51 42.18
C GLY A 413 5.20 8.85 41.91
N MET A 414 5.71 8.52 40.70
CA MET A 414 7.04 8.93 40.27
C MET A 414 7.13 10.44 40.05
N THR A 415 8.33 11.00 40.05
CA THR A 415 8.56 12.42 39.81
C THR A 415 8.19 12.79 38.36
N TYR A 416 7.75 14.02 38.13
CA TYR A 416 7.38 14.49 36.79
C TYR A 416 8.54 14.39 35.78
N ASP A 417 9.80 14.59 36.22
CA ASP A 417 10.97 14.37 35.38
C ASP A 417 11.06 12.92 34.83
N ALA A 418 10.75 11.95 35.70
CA ALA A 418 10.80 10.55 35.31
C ALA A 418 9.65 10.20 34.34
N VAL A 419 8.46 10.75 34.56
CA VAL A 419 7.31 10.58 33.67
C VAL A 419 7.59 11.22 32.32
N ASN A 420 8.20 12.41 32.31
CA ASN A 420 8.48 13.18 31.09
C ASN A 420 9.45 12.45 30.14
N VAL A 421 10.38 11.65 30.66
CA VAL A 421 11.28 10.83 29.85
C VAL A 421 10.49 9.88 28.92
N SER A 422 9.45 9.23 29.42
CA SER A 422 8.60 8.32 28.63
C SER A 422 7.71 9.11 27.65
N ILE A 423 7.23 10.29 28.03
CA ILE A 423 6.45 11.17 27.14
C ILE A 423 7.32 11.65 25.97
N ASP A 424 8.54 12.09 26.24
CA ASP A 424 9.49 12.55 25.21
C ASP A 424 9.86 11.41 24.24
N ALA A 425 10.03 10.19 24.78
CA ALA A 425 10.28 9.01 23.93
C ALA A 425 9.08 8.67 23.03
N ALA A 426 7.84 8.82 23.55
CA ALA A 426 6.62 8.65 22.76
C ALA A 426 6.53 9.71 21.65
N ALA A 427 6.79 10.98 21.97
CA ALA A 427 6.80 12.07 21.01
C ALA A 427 7.87 11.85 19.91
N ASP A 428 9.08 11.41 20.29
CA ASP A 428 10.14 11.09 19.33
C ASP A 428 9.77 9.96 18.37
N ALA A 429 9.06 8.93 18.85
CA ALA A 429 8.56 7.86 18.03
C ALA A 429 7.53 8.36 17.00
N LEU A 430 6.61 9.25 17.39
CA LEU A 430 5.62 9.87 16.50
C LEU A 430 6.28 10.83 15.49
N LEU A 431 7.27 11.62 15.90
CA LEU A 431 8.06 12.47 15.01
C LEU A 431 8.88 11.64 14.00
N SER A 432 9.33 10.46 14.40
CA SER A 432 9.99 9.52 13.49
C SER A 432 9.00 8.89 12.50
N LEU A 433 7.75 8.68 12.90
CA LEU A 433 6.68 8.17 12.06
C LEU A 433 6.36 9.15 10.92
N THR A 434 6.16 10.44 11.23
CA THR A 434 5.92 11.49 10.23
C THR A 434 7.17 11.91 9.44
N GLY A 435 8.36 11.51 9.92
CA GLY A 435 9.63 11.81 9.25
C GLY A 435 10.32 13.08 9.75
N ALA A 436 9.74 13.83 10.68
CA ALA A 436 10.33 15.05 11.23
C ALA A 436 11.67 14.78 11.95
N ARG A 437 11.85 13.56 12.49
CA ARG A 437 13.12 13.06 13.08
C ARG A 437 13.66 11.81 12.40
N ALA A 438 13.24 11.51 11.16
CA ALA A 438 13.78 10.37 10.43
C ALA A 438 15.23 10.63 10.01
N THR A 439 16.08 9.62 10.18
CA THR A 439 17.46 9.70 9.69
C THR A 439 17.50 9.60 8.16
N GLN A 440 18.52 10.20 7.54
CA GLN A 440 18.72 10.12 6.09
C GLN A 440 18.71 8.67 5.58
N ALA A 441 19.30 7.73 6.33
CA ALA A 441 19.31 6.33 5.96
C ALA A 441 17.92 5.68 5.91
N VAL A 442 17.02 6.06 6.83
CA VAL A 442 15.62 5.62 6.81
C VAL A 442 14.89 6.19 5.60
N VAL A 443 15.05 7.48 5.36
CA VAL A 443 14.46 8.16 4.19
C VAL A 443 14.92 7.49 2.90
N ASP A 444 16.23 7.30 2.71
CA ASP A 444 16.78 6.66 1.51
C ASP A 444 16.21 5.25 1.29
N ARG A 445 16.14 4.43 2.33
CA ARG A 445 15.62 3.07 2.26
C ARG A 445 14.12 3.01 1.90
N ILE A 446 13.33 3.99 2.32
CA ILE A 446 11.92 4.06 1.96
C ILE A 446 11.78 4.32 0.46
N PHE A 447 12.51 5.34 -0.05
CA PHE A 447 12.39 5.73 -1.45
C PHE A 447 13.04 4.75 -2.45
N GLU A 448 13.99 3.91 -2.02
CA GLU A 448 14.54 2.83 -2.85
C GLU A 448 13.47 1.83 -3.36
N LYS A 449 12.34 1.72 -2.67
CA LYS A 449 11.23 0.83 -3.05
C LYS A 449 10.27 1.43 -4.09
N PHE A 450 10.42 2.72 -4.39
CA PHE A 450 9.54 3.43 -5.30
C PHE A 450 9.91 3.17 -6.77
N CYS A 451 8.94 3.41 -7.66
CA CYS A 451 9.22 3.41 -9.09
C CYS A 451 10.06 4.62 -9.50
N VAL A 452 10.92 4.46 -10.51
CA VAL A 452 11.61 5.58 -11.17
C VAL A 452 10.57 6.45 -11.88
N GLY A 453 10.64 7.76 -11.70
CA GLY A 453 9.68 8.71 -12.28
C GLY A 453 8.64 9.27 -11.29
N LYS A 454 8.72 8.77 -10.02
CA LYS A 454 7.92 9.26 -8.88
C LYS A 454 8.80 9.81 -7.77
#